data_7dc643f1c2b57d9caeef191474c288d9
#
_entry.id   7dc643f1c2b57d9caeef191474c288d9
#
_cell.length_a   1.000
_cell.length_b   1.000
_cell.length_c   1.000
_cell.angle_alpha   90.00
_cell.angle_beta   90.00
_cell.angle_gamma   90.00
#
_symmetry.space_group_name_H-M   'P 1'
#
loop_
_entity.id
_entity.type
_entity.pdbx_description
1 polymer ?
#
loop_
_entity_poly.entity_id
_entity_poly.type
_entity_poly.pdbx_seq_one_letter_code
_entity_poly.pdbx_strand_id
1 'polypeptide(L)'
;MGSKERFYVDIMALQPEVTGSCNLVIVNYPNGEKTRFIVDCGLFQESEYSKYNECFPFNAENIEFCAITHNHVDHTGRLPLLVKKGFTGEIYTSKATAILLPLALADSYKVLKDVAKRNNTKQLYSESDVAETLRHVSATDYTKSVDINPNIRLTMFKNGHLIGAALILIQVRYKGYPNINLLFTGDYNNKNIFFNIPKLRKAVKSLPLTIIQESTYGTTNSDEVTECFEENVLKCIRSGGTVVNMAFSLGRFQEILYKLKTMQDEGKLSTDIPIFADGTLGLRYTALFSKEELEIKPEAVNFLPQNLCFVNKENRTEILESEESKIIVTTSGMGTYGPAPQYIIRYIKDKKSLIQFTGFTTDGTLGSRLKIAQDGDVVTIGGMVAIKKARVEYTTEFSAHAKVDEMIEFLQQFEDIKLILINHGETSVKEEFAKRILQEVNSKNVGILNREYLYRVGPYGFIKTMSTKFE
;
A
#
# COMPACT_ATOMS: atom_id res chain seq x y z
N MET A 1 22.36 -15.20 33.03
CA MET A 1 21.17 -14.78 32.23
C MET A 1 19.95 -15.32 32.94
N GLY A 2 19.08 -14.44 33.45
CA GLY A 2 17.85 -14.84 34.15
C GLY A 2 16.87 -15.56 33.21
N SER A 3 15.98 -16.35 33.74
CA SER A 3 14.97 -17.13 32.99
C SER A 3 14.12 -16.27 32.02
N LYS A 4 14.03 -14.96 32.25
CA LYS A 4 13.30 -13.97 31.44
C LYS A 4 13.90 -13.66 30.07
N GLU A 5 15.20 -13.91 29.86
CA GLU A 5 15.93 -13.60 28.61
C GLU A 5 15.97 -14.77 27.62
N ARG A 6 15.31 -15.88 27.91
CA ARG A 6 15.36 -17.10 27.08
C ARG A 6 14.21 -17.19 26.07
N PHE A 7 13.13 -16.45 26.25
CA PHE A 7 12.00 -16.40 25.34
C PHE A 7 11.78 -14.97 24.86
N TYR A 8 12.06 -14.74 23.58
CA TYR A 8 11.97 -13.41 22.96
C TYR A 8 11.82 -13.49 21.45
N VAL A 9 11.43 -12.40 20.84
CA VAL A 9 11.44 -12.19 19.40
C VAL A 9 12.42 -11.09 19.04
N ASP A 10 13.09 -11.25 17.92
CA ASP A 10 13.91 -10.23 17.29
C ASP A 10 13.15 -9.73 16.04
N ILE A 11 12.93 -8.41 15.92
CA ILE A 11 12.14 -7.77 14.86
C ILE A 11 13.04 -6.80 14.11
N MET A 12 13.01 -6.86 12.77
CA MET A 12 13.77 -6.00 11.89
C MET A 12 12.96 -5.67 10.64
N ALA A 13 12.95 -4.41 10.20
CA ALA A 13 12.46 -4.02 8.89
C ALA A 13 13.58 -4.08 7.84
N LEU A 14 13.29 -4.57 6.64
CA LEU A 14 14.24 -4.60 5.52
C LEU A 14 14.17 -3.32 4.67
N GLN A 15 13.06 -2.58 4.73
CA GLN A 15 12.91 -1.30 4.07
C GLN A 15 13.52 -0.16 4.92
N PRO A 16 14.22 0.78 4.28
CA PRO A 16 14.69 1.98 4.97
C PRO A 16 13.55 2.97 5.23
N GLU A 17 12.61 3.10 4.28
CA GLU A 17 11.56 4.13 4.28
C GLU A 17 10.20 3.57 3.90
N VAL A 18 9.57 4.06 2.81
CA VAL A 18 8.18 3.75 2.47
C VAL A 18 8.06 2.40 1.76
N THR A 19 8.73 2.21 0.61
CA THR A 19 8.49 1.03 -0.20
C THR A 19 9.42 -0.15 0.13
N GLY A 20 9.07 -1.34 -0.35
CA GLY A 20 9.84 -2.56 -0.09
C GLY A 20 9.51 -3.22 1.25
N SER A 21 8.29 -3.00 1.77
CA SER A 21 7.83 -3.52 3.06
C SER A 21 8.14 -5.00 3.23
N CYS A 22 8.96 -5.30 4.24
CA CYS A 22 9.31 -6.67 4.62
C CYS A 22 9.87 -6.67 6.05
N ASN A 23 9.12 -7.23 6.98
CA ASN A 23 9.49 -7.29 8.38
C ASN A 23 9.90 -8.71 8.74
N LEU A 24 11.19 -8.93 9.02
CA LEU A 24 11.70 -10.21 9.49
C LEU A 24 11.49 -10.31 11.00
N VAL A 25 10.89 -11.42 11.43
CA VAL A 25 10.74 -11.79 12.85
C VAL A 25 11.41 -13.12 13.11
N ILE A 26 12.25 -13.15 14.15
CA ILE A 26 12.93 -14.35 14.62
C ILE A 26 12.47 -14.65 16.04
N VAL A 27 11.69 -15.70 16.21
CA VAL A 27 11.31 -16.20 17.53
C VAL A 27 12.43 -17.06 18.08
N ASN A 28 12.89 -16.77 19.30
CA ASN A 28 13.90 -17.53 20.01
C ASN A 28 13.23 -18.22 21.21
N TYR A 29 13.19 -19.55 21.19
CA TYR A 29 12.58 -20.36 22.26
C TYR A 29 13.61 -20.76 23.33
N PRO A 30 13.17 -21.01 24.57
CA PRO A 30 14.02 -21.41 25.67
C PRO A 30 14.79 -22.73 25.45
N ASN A 31 14.28 -23.61 24.58
CA ASN A 31 14.91 -24.88 24.19
C ASN A 31 15.99 -24.72 23.11
N GLY A 32 16.25 -23.48 22.64
CA GLY A 32 17.23 -23.20 21.60
C GLY A 32 16.69 -23.25 20.17
N GLU A 33 15.48 -23.74 19.98
CA GLU A 33 14.81 -23.69 18.65
C GLU A 33 14.50 -22.26 18.24
N LYS A 34 14.32 -22.06 16.93
CA LYS A 34 13.97 -20.76 16.35
C LYS A 34 12.93 -20.95 15.24
N THR A 35 11.92 -20.08 15.23
CA THR A 35 11.01 -19.91 14.10
C THR A 35 11.31 -18.56 13.45
N ARG A 36 11.35 -18.53 12.11
CA ARG A 36 11.53 -17.31 11.34
C ARG A 36 10.34 -17.12 10.41
N PHE A 37 9.81 -15.92 10.38
CA PHE A 37 8.74 -15.55 9.45
C PHE A 37 8.91 -14.10 9.00
N ILE A 38 8.22 -13.76 7.93
CA ILE A 38 8.16 -12.38 7.45
C ILE A 38 6.72 -11.88 7.39
N VAL A 39 6.55 -10.58 7.60
CA VAL A 39 5.31 -9.86 7.32
C VAL A 39 5.59 -8.91 6.18
N ASP A 40 4.86 -9.09 5.08
CA ASP A 40 5.05 -8.51 3.75
C ASP A 40 6.36 -8.94 3.05
N CYS A 41 6.40 -8.75 1.74
CA CYS A 41 7.54 -9.05 0.88
C CYS A 41 7.51 -8.18 -0.37
N GLY A 42 7.67 -6.86 -0.18
CA GLY A 42 7.43 -5.84 -1.18
C GLY A 42 8.61 -5.48 -2.06
N LEU A 43 8.33 -4.87 -3.22
CA LEU A 43 9.31 -4.26 -4.11
C LEU A 43 9.65 -2.84 -3.66
N PHE A 44 10.94 -2.51 -3.69
CA PHE A 44 11.43 -1.13 -3.59
C PHE A 44 11.15 -0.41 -4.90
N GLN A 45 10.50 0.73 -4.83
CA GLN A 45 10.13 1.56 -5.98
C GLN A 45 11.05 2.78 -6.14
N GLU A 46 11.72 3.22 -5.08
CA GLU A 46 12.73 4.25 -5.10
C GLU A 46 13.99 3.75 -5.82
N SER A 47 14.55 4.59 -6.71
CA SER A 47 15.76 4.24 -7.48
C SER A 47 16.97 3.96 -6.60
N GLU A 48 17.09 4.68 -5.49
CA GLU A 48 18.15 4.54 -4.50
C GLU A 48 18.19 3.14 -3.87
N TYR A 49 17.01 2.55 -3.61
CA TYR A 49 16.87 1.26 -2.95
C TYR A 49 16.66 0.09 -3.90
N SER A 50 16.63 0.35 -5.22
CA SER A 50 16.33 -0.66 -6.25
C SER A 50 17.25 -1.89 -6.19
N LYS A 51 18.53 -1.72 -5.79
CA LYS A 51 19.49 -2.81 -5.58
C LYS A 51 19.04 -3.85 -4.55
N TYR A 52 18.20 -3.46 -3.58
CA TYR A 52 17.65 -4.35 -2.57
C TYR A 52 16.55 -5.27 -3.10
N ASN A 53 16.08 -5.05 -4.32
CA ASN A 53 15.15 -5.97 -4.97
C ASN A 53 15.77 -7.29 -5.38
N GLU A 54 17.09 -7.38 -5.52
CA GLU A 54 17.76 -8.55 -6.10
C GLU A 54 17.99 -9.69 -5.12
N CYS A 55 18.02 -9.39 -3.81
CA CYS A 55 18.32 -10.38 -2.77
C CYS A 55 17.62 -10.06 -1.45
N PHE A 56 17.63 -11.08 -0.58
CA PHE A 56 17.24 -10.95 0.84
C PHE A 56 18.47 -11.07 1.72
N PRO A 57 18.54 -10.36 2.87
CA PRO A 57 19.64 -10.52 3.84
C PRO A 57 19.42 -11.75 4.76
N PHE A 58 18.60 -12.70 4.34
CA PHE A 58 18.33 -13.96 5.02
C PHE A 58 18.18 -15.09 4.00
N ASN A 59 18.37 -16.35 4.45
CA ASN A 59 18.08 -17.51 3.60
C ASN A 59 16.57 -17.76 3.58
N ALA A 60 15.96 -17.71 2.38
CA ALA A 60 14.52 -17.90 2.16
C ALA A 60 14.02 -19.29 2.61
N GLU A 61 14.87 -20.35 2.50
CA GLU A 61 14.56 -21.70 2.95
C GLU A 61 14.31 -21.79 4.47
N ASN A 62 14.83 -20.83 5.24
CA ASN A 62 14.67 -20.79 6.69
C ASN A 62 13.42 -20.02 7.14
N ILE A 63 12.63 -19.47 6.21
CA ILE A 63 11.38 -18.78 6.51
C ILE A 63 10.25 -19.80 6.52
N GLU A 64 9.60 -19.96 7.67
CA GLU A 64 8.53 -20.95 7.87
C GLU A 64 7.20 -20.51 7.22
N PHE A 65 6.89 -19.22 7.28
CA PHE A 65 5.70 -18.65 6.63
C PHE A 65 5.89 -17.16 6.34
N CYS A 66 5.04 -16.65 5.45
CA CYS A 66 4.88 -15.23 5.15
C CYS A 66 3.45 -14.80 5.45
N ALA A 67 3.24 -13.64 6.07
CA ALA A 67 1.92 -13.06 6.25
C ALA A 67 1.83 -11.75 5.46
N ILE A 68 0.79 -11.57 4.65
CA ILE A 68 0.62 -10.40 3.77
C ILE A 68 -0.50 -9.53 4.28
N THR A 69 -0.18 -8.25 4.52
CA THR A 69 -1.14 -7.26 5.00
C THR A 69 -2.13 -6.85 3.92
N HIS A 70 -1.66 -6.60 2.70
CA HIS A 70 -2.50 -6.19 1.58
C HIS A 70 -1.80 -6.36 0.21
N ASN A 71 -2.49 -6.00 -0.88
CA ASN A 71 -2.13 -6.38 -2.25
C ASN A 71 -1.28 -5.35 -3.01
N HIS A 72 -0.75 -4.29 -2.40
CA HIS A 72 0.13 -3.37 -3.10
C HIS A 72 1.50 -4.01 -3.43
N VAL A 73 2.13 -3.53 -4.49
CA VAL A 73 3.38 -4.10 -5.02
C VAL A 73 4.57 -3.93 -4.06
N ASP A 74 4.57 -2.87 -3.28
CA ASP A 74 5.56 -2.60 -2.23
C ASP A 74 5.35 -3.43 -0.95
N HIS A 75 4.30 -4.28 -0.93
CA HIS A 75 4.04 -5.30 0.10
C HIS A 75 4.10 -6.73 -0.44
N THR A 76 3.96 -6.95 -1.76
CA THR A 76 3.84 -8.30 -2.35
C THR A 76 4.82 -8.58 -3.47
N GLY A 77 5.42 -7.56 -4.07
CA GLY A 77 6.06 -7.68 -5.38
C GLY A 77 7.34 -8.54 -5.42
N ARG A 78 7.95 -8.88 -4.26
CA ARG A 78 9.08 -9.82 -4.19
C ARG A 78 8.69 -11.24 -3.73
N LEU A 79 7.41 -11.54 -3.55
CA LEU A 79 6.97 -12.90 -3.24
C LEU A 79 7.48 -13.94 -4.26
N PRO A 80 7.41 -13.69 -5.60
CA PRO A 80 7.97 -14.64 -6.56
C PRO A 80 9.49 -14.82 -6.45
N LEU A 81 10.21 -13.78 -6.05
CA LEU A 81 11.63 -13.90 -5.76
C LEU A 81 11.88 -14.74 -4.50
N LEU A 82 11.07 -14.58 -3.46
CA LEU A 82 11.17 -15.35 -2.22
C LEU A 82 11.03 -16.86 -2.51
N VAL A 83 10.01 -17.24 -3.29
CA VAL A 83 9.79 -18.65 -3.72
C VAL A 83 10.95 -19.13 -4.60
N LYS A 84 11.37 -18.34 -5.60
CA LYS A 84 12.56 -18.65 -6.43
C LYS A 84 13.83 -18.88 -5.62
N LYS A 85 13.94 -18.27 -4.43
CA LYS A 85 15.08 -18.40 -3.51
C LYS A 85 14.93 -19.56 -2.51
N GLY A 86 13.93 -20.43 -2.68
CA GLY A 86 13.77 -21.66 -1.92
C GLY A 86 12.76 -21.59 -0.76
N PHE A 87 11.94 -20.55 -0.67
CA PHE A 87 10.83 -20.53 0.28
C PHE A 87 9.78 -21.58 -0.11
N THR A 88 9.39 -22.41 0.87
CA THR A 88 8.43 -23.50 0.70
C THR A 88 7.25 -23.43 1.68
N GLY A 89 7.20 -22.40 2.50
CA GLY A 89 6.14 -22.21 3.49
C GLY A 89 4.84 -21.67 2.90
N GLU A 90 3.84 -21.48 3.76
CA GLU A 90 2.56 -20.87 3.38
C GLU A 90 2.63 -19.34 3.38
N ILE A 91 1.88 -18.72 2.47
CA ILE A 91 1.68 -17.27 2.37
C ILE A 91 0.26 -16.96 2.86
N TYR A 92 0.13 -16.55 4.12
CA TYR A 92 -1.17 -16.22 4.72
C TYR A 92 -1.61 -14.82 4.36
N THR A 93 -2.85 -14.69 3.89
CA THR A 93 -3.45 -13.38 3.60
C THR A 93 -4.97 -13.43 3.72
N SER A 94 -5.67 -12.28 3.64
CA SER A 94 -7.12 -12.26 3.62
C SER A 94 -7.68 -12.88 2.32
N LYS A 95 -8.91 -13.40 2.36
CA LYS A 95 -9.59 -13.95 1.17
C LYS A 95 -9.63 -12.95 0.02
N ALA A 96 -9.94 -11.69 0.31
CA ALA A 96 -10.00 -10.66 -0.72
C ALA A 96 -8.61 -10.38 -1.33
N THR A 97 -7.55 -10.28 -0.51
CA THR A 97 -6.18 -10.16 -1.03
C THR A 97 -5.77 -11.38 -1.86
N ALA A 98 -6.12 -12.60 -1.45
CA ALA A 98 -5.83 -13.81 -2.22
C ALA A 98 -6.49 -13.80 -3.62
N ILE A 99 -7.69 -13.24 -3.75
CA ILE A 99 -8.40 -13.08 -5.04
C ILE A 99 -7.71 -12.03 -5.93
N LEU A 100 -7.19 -10.96 -5.34
CA LEU A 100 -6.59 -9.83 -6.06
C LEU A 100 -5.11 -10.08 -6.43
N LEU A 101 -4.39 -10.85 -5.63
CA LEU A 101 -2.95 -11.09 -5.74
C LEU A 101 -2.49 -11.63 -7.11
N PRO A 102 -3.21 -12.55 -7.78
CA PRO A 102 -2.82 -13.02 -9.11
C PRO A 102 -2.70 -11.90 -10.14
N LEU A 103 -3.57 -10.89 -10.06
CA LEU A 103 -3.52 -9.73 -10.98
C LEU A 103 -2.30 -8.84 -10.68
N ALA A 104 -2.02 -8.59 -9.40
CA ALA A 104 -0.88 -7.79 -8.98
C ALA A 104 0.45 -8.42 -9.42
N LEU A 105 0.65 -9.70 -9.11
CA LEU A 105 1.90 -10.39 -9.43
C LEU A 105 2.12 -10.56 -10.94
N ALA A 106 1.04 -10.82 -11.71
CA ALA A 106 1.13 -10.89 -13.16
C ALA A 106 1.47 -9.55 -13.81
N ASP A 107 0.95 -8.44 -13.27
CA ASP A 107 1.27 -7.08 -13.75
C ASP A 107 2.71 -6.70 -13.37
N SER A 108 3.08 -6.93 -12.10
CA SER A 108 4.44 -6.70 -11.60
C SER A 108 5.48 -7.45 -12.43
N TYR A 109 5.22 -8.73 -12.75
CA TYR A 109 6.09 -9.51 -13.64
C TYR A 109 6.27 -8.85 -15.01
N LYS A 110 5.19 -8.37 -15.64
CA LYS A 110 5.26 -7.70 -16.95
C LYS A 110 6.06 -6.41 -16.89
N VAL A 111 5.80 -5.57 -15.89
CA VAL A 111 6.53 -4.31 -15.70
C VAL A 111 8.02 -4.57 -15.49
N LEU A 112 8.38 -5.52 -14.62
CA LEU A 112 9.78 -5.88 -14.36
C LEU A 112 10.47 -6.48 -15.57
N LYS A 113 9.77 -7.27 -16.40
CA LYS A 113 10.28 -7.80 -17.66
C LYS A 113 10.59 -6.69 -18.66
N ASP A 114 9.70 -5.71 -18.79
CA ASP A 114 9.89 -4.58 -19.70
C ASP A 114 11.01 -3.65 -19.21
N VAL A 115 11.13 -3.44 -17.90
CA VAL A 115 12.24 -2.67 -17.31
C VAL A 115 13.57 -3.38 -17.52
N ALA A 116 13.65 -4.68 -17.26
CA ALA A 116 14.86 -5.48 -17.46
C ALA A 116 15.30 -5.46 -18.92
N LYS A 117 14.36 -5.59 -19.88
CA LYS A 117 14.64 -5.50 -21.32
C LYS A 117 15.18 -4.13 -21.72
N ARG A 118 14.57 -3.04 -21.23
CA ARG A 118 15.01 -1.67 -21.55
C ARG A 118 16.40 -1.35 -21.01
N ASN A 119 16.69 -1.84 -19.79
CA ASN A 119 17.95 -1.58 -19.10
C ASN A 119 19.03 -2.63 -19.40
N ASN A 120 18.74 -3.64 -20.22
CA ASN A 120 19.60 -4.79 -20.50
C ASN A 120 20.11 -5.48 -19.22
N THR A 121 19.20 -5.66 -18.24
CA THR A 121 19.48 -6.31 -16.95
C THR A 121 18.78 -7.67 -16.85
N LYS A 122 19.18 -8.48 -15.86
CA LYS A 122 18.52 -9.76 -15.57
C LYS A 122 17.17 -9.52 -14.92
N GLN A 123 16.18 -10.28 -15.35
CA GLN A 123 14.85 -10.29 -14.73
C GLN A 123 14.91 -10.93 -13.33
N LEU A 124 14.23 -10.34 -12.37
CA LEU A 124 14.24 -10.79 -10.96
C LEU A 124 13.65 -12.20 -10.82
N TYR A 125 12.50 -12.45 -11.46
CA TYR A 125 11.80 -13.73 -11.43
C TYR A 125 11.05 -13.98 -12.74
N SER A 126 10.61 -15.21 -12.96
CA SER A 126 9.91 -15.67 -14.17
C SER A 126 8.39 -15.75 -13.93
N GLU A 127 7.65 -16.00 -15.01
CA GLU A 127 6.21 -16.27 -14.93
C GLU A 127 5.90 -17.57 -14.17
N SER A 128 6.78 -18.58 -14.28
CA SER A 128 6.67 -19.81 -13.50
C SER A 128 6.87 -19.58 -11.99
N ASP A 129 7.76 -18.65 -11.60
CA ASP A 129 7.93 -18.28 -10.20
C ASP A 129 6.66 -17.60 -9.65
N VAL A 130 5.97 -16.78 -10.47
CA VAL A 130 4.65 -16.22 -10.11
C VAL A 130 3.61 -17.31 -9.93
N ALA A 131 3.52 -18.26 -10.87
CA ALA A 131 2.56 -19.36 -10.79
C ALA A 131 2.82 -20.24 -9.55
N GLU A 132 4.08 -20.52 -9.24
CA GLU A 132 4.45 -21.29 -8.05
C GLU A 132 4.08 -20.51 -6.78
N THR A 133 4.38 -19.20 -6.69
CA THR A 133 3.99 -18.36 -5.55
C THR A 133 2.51 -18.44 -5.22
N LEU A 134 1.65 -18.45 -6.22
CA LEU A 134 0.20 -18.52 -6.02
C LEU A 134 -0.28 -19.86 -5.44
N ARG A 135 0.50 -20.93 -5.56
CA ARG A 135 0.21 -22.23 -4.93
C ARG A 135 0.48 -22.25 -3.43
N HIS A 136 1.34 -21.35 -2.96
CA HIS A 136 1.65 -21.18 -1.54
C HIS A 136 0.63 -20.30 -0.80
N VAL A 137 -0.33 -19.67 -1.52
CA VAL A 137 -1.27 -18.72 -0.91
C VAL A 137 -2.36 -19.45 -0.12
N SER A 138 -2.43 -19.14 1.16
CA SER A 138 -3.43 -19.62 2.11
C SER A 138 -4.34 -18.48 2.54
N ALA A 139 -5.59 -18.52 2.08
CA ALA A 139 -6.58 -17.47 2.36
C ALA A 139 -7.22 -17.65 3.74
N THR A 140 -7.27 -16.58 4.54
CA THR A 140 -7.85 -16.59 5.87
C THR A 140 -9.08 -15.67 5.97
N ASP A 141 -10.02 -16.04 6.83
CA ASP A 141 -11.14 -15.17 7.20
C ASP A 141 -10.69 -14.12 8.22
N TYR A 142 -11.25 -12.92 8.12
CA TYR A 142 -11.06 -11.93 9.18
C TYR A 142 -11.62 -12.43 10.53
N THR A 143 -10.94 -12.06 11.59
CA THR A 143 -11.26 -12.42 13.00
C THR A 143 -11.21 -13.91 13.34
N LYS A 144 -10.97 -14.79 12.39
CA LYS A 144 -10.66 -16.20 12.63
C LYS A 144 -9.16 -16.39 12.85
N SER A 145 -8.82 -17.06 13.93
CA SER A 145 -7.42 -17.38 14.22
C SER A 145 -7.00 -18.66 13.52
N VAL A 146 -5.78 -18.66 13.00
CA VAL A 146 -5.11 -19.83 12.41
C VAL A 146 -3.91 -20.17 13.29
N ASP A 147 -3.81 -21.39 13.78
CA ASP A 147 -2.61 -21.89 14.44
C ASP A 147 -1.63 -22.36 13.35
N ILE A 148 -0.58 -21.57 13.08
CA ILE A 148 0.47 -21.88 12.11
C ILE A 148 1.25 -23.11 12.56
N ASN A 149 1.59 -23.11 13.85
CA ASN A 149 2.19 -24.23 14.57
C ASN A 149 1.77 -24.15 16.04
N PRO A 150 2.13 -25.11 16.92
CA PRO A 150 1.72 -25.08 18.33
C PRO A 150 2.07 -23.79 19.08
N ASN A 151 3.10 -23.08 18.62
CA ASN A 151 3.65 -21.89 19.29
C ASN A 151 3.22 -20.58 18.64
N ILE A 152 2.66 -20.58 17.42
CA ILE A 152 2.33 -19.36 16.69
C ILE A 152 0.89 -19.38 16.19
N ARG A 153 0.15 -18.34 16.55
CA ARG A 153 -1.23 -18.07 16.10
C ARG A 153 -1.28 -16.76 15.35
N LEU A 154 -1.93 -16.77 14.20
CA LEU A 154 -2.18 -15.61 13.36
C LEU A 154 -3.68 -15.27 13.38
N THR A 155 -4.00 -13.98 13.46
CA THR A 155 -5.38 -13.46 13.30
C THR A 155 -5.34 -12.19 12.48
N MET A 156 -6.18 -12.07 11.47
CA MET A 156 -6.29 -10.88 10.64
C MET A 156 -7.54 -10.09 10.99
N PHE A 157 -7.44 -8.76 10.99
CA PHE A 157 -8.56 -7.84 11.20
C PHE A 157 -8.64 -6.89 10.02
N LYS A 158 -9.84 -6.69 9.46
CA LYS A 158 -10.06 -5.75 8.35
C LYS A 158 -9.65 -4.34 8.76
N ASN A 159 -8.89 -3.68 7.92
CA ASN A 159 -8.55 -2.26 8.05
C ASN A 159 -9.07 -1.47 6.82
N GLY A 160 -8.97 -0.14 6.85
CA GLY A 160 -9.59 0.74 5.86
C GLY A 160 -8.73 1.11 4.66
N HIS A 161 -7.51 0.59 4.53
CA HIS A 161 -6.59 0.99 3.47
C HIS A 161 -7.15 0.70 2.08
N LEU A 162 -7.40 -0.58 1.81
CA LEU A 162 -8.03 -1.04 0.56
C LEU A 162 -8.74 -2.39 0.77
N ILE A 163 -9.48 -2.83 -0.24
CA ILE A 163 -10.14 -4.13 -0.22
C ILE A 163 -9.10 -5.23 -0.01
N GLY A 164 -9.33 -6.04 1.01
CA GLY A 164 -8.42 -7.12 1.39
C GLY A 164 -7.38 -6.74 2.44
N ALA A 165 -7.19 -5.46 2.72
CA ALA A 165 -6.19 -5.03 3.70
C ALA A 165 -6.51 -5.48 5.13
N ALA A 166 -5.46 -5.80 5.88
CA ALA A 166 -5.57 -6.37 7.22
C ALA A 166 -4.51 -5.82 8.18
N LEU A 167 -4.95 -5.59 9.43
CA LEU A 167 -4.08 -5.66 10.59
C LEU A 167 -3.76 -7.13 10.86
N ILE A 168 -2.52 -7.45 11.19
CA ILE A 168 -2.08 -8.83 11.46
C ILE A 168 -1.63 -8.95 12.91
N LEU A 169 -2.34 -9.73 13.70
CA LEU A 169 -1.95 -10.09 15.07
C LEU A 169 -1.26 -11.45 15.05
N ILE A 170 0.01 -11.49 15.45
CA ILE A 170 0.78 -12.70 15.68
C ILE A 170 0.96 -12.89 17.18
N GLN A 171 0.47 -14.01 17.71
CA GLN A 171 0.63 -14.40 19.09
C GLN A 171 1.65 -15.54 19.19
N VAL A 172 2.80 -15.24 19.79
CA VAL A 172 3.85 -16.22 20.04
C VAL A 172 3.71 -16.76 21.45
N ARG A 173 3.63 -18.07 21.57
CA ARG A 173 3.33 -18.80 22.82
C ARG A 173 4.45 -19.76 23.15
N TYR A 174 4.77 -19.90 24.42
CA TYR A 174 5.64 -20.96 24.89
C TYR A 174 5.24 -21.36 26.33
N LYS A 175 5.17 -22.67 26.60
CA LYS A 175 4.73 -23.19 27.91
C LYS A 175 5.56 -22.62 29.05
N GLY A 176 4.90 -22.04 30.04
CA GLY A 176 5.53 -21.44 31.22
C GLY A 176 5.94 -19.97 31.05
N TYR A 177 5.64 -19.35 29.92
CA TYR A 177 5.91 -17.93 29.66
C TYR A 177 4.61 -17.21 29.24
N PRO A 178 4.45 -15.90 29.57
CA PRO A 178 3.40 -15.08 28.97
C PRO A 178 3.61 -14.97 27.46
N ASN A 179 2.51 -14.78 26.73
CA ASN A 179 2.57 -14.63 25.28
C ASN A 179 3.30 -13.34 24.87
N ILE A 180 3.95 -13.36 23.71
CA ILE A 180 4.42 -12.17 23.00
C ILE A 180 3.41 -11.91 21.89
N ASN A 181 2.76 -10.73 21.92
CA ASN A 181 1.74 -10.36 20.93
C ASN A 181 2.27 -9.22 20.06
N LEU A 182 2.37 -9.48 18.75
CA LEU A 182 2.83 -8.53 17.75
C LEU A 182 1.65 -8.12 16.89
N LEU A 183 1.34 -6.82 16.81
CA LEU A 183 0.32 -6.26 15.94
C LEU A 183 0.98 -5.45 14.82
N PHE A 184 0.93 -5.95 13.61
CA PHE A 184 1.35 -5.24 12.41
C PHE A 184 0.14 -4.50 11.84
N THR A 185 0.24 -3.18 11.69
CA THR A 185 -0.87 -2.40 11.12
C THR A 185 -0.98 -2.62 9.60
N GLY A 186 0.13 -2.95 8.91
CA GLY A 186 0.24 -2.71 7.49
C GLY A 186 -0.08 -1.24 7.23
N ASP A 187 -0.32 -0.90 5.99
CA ASP A 187 -0.94 0.38 5.65
C ASP A 187 -2.39 0.34 6.07
N TYR A 188 -2.90 1.38 6.72
CA TYR A 188 -4.27 1.36 7.21
C TYR A 188 -4.96 2.73 7.14
N ASN A 189 -6.29 2.68 7.17
CA ASN A 189 -7.15 3.82 7.39
C ASN A 189 -8.27 3.43 8.35
N ASN A 190 -8.88 4.41 9.00
CA ASN A 190 -9.99 4.21 9.93
C ASN A 190 -11.36 4.19 9.21
N LYS A 191 -11.40 4.52 7.92
CA LYS A 191 -12.61 4.58 7.08
C LYS A 191 -12.34 4.07 5.66
N ASN A 192 -13.39 3.55 5.01
CA ASN A 192 -13.35 3.21 3.59
C ASN A 192 -14.75 3.39 2.97
N ILE A 193 -14.79 3.86 1.72
CA ILE A 193 -16.07 4.10 1.04
C ILE A 193 -16.73 2.81 0.55
N PHE A 194 -15.96 1.75 0.27
CA PHE A 194 -16.45 0.51 -0.30
C PHE A 194 -16.88 -0.54 0.73
N PHE A 195 -16.33 -0.52 1.93
CA PHE A 195 -16.61 -1.56 2.94
C PHE A 195 -16.59 -1.01 4.37
N ASN A 196 -17.20 -1.76 5.28
CA ASN A 196 -17.22 -1.43 6.69
C ASN A 196 -15.97 -1.96 7.40
N ILE A 197 -15.44 -1.19 8.34
CA ILE A 197 -14.31 -1.58 9.19
C ILE A 197 -14.85 -1.89 10.58
N PRO A 198 -14.87 -3.18 10.99
CA PRO A 198 -15.34 -3.54 12.33
C PRO A 198 -14.40 -3.01 13.42
N LYS A 199 -14.96 -2.52 14.51
CA LYS A 199 -14.16 -2.14 15.68
C LYS A 199 -13.46 -3.38 16.27
N LEU A 200 -12.21 -3.21 16.68
CA LEU A 200 -11.47 -4.26 17.37
C LEU A 200 -12.17 -4.62 18.69
N ARG A 201 -12.26 -5.92 18.96
CA ARG A 201 -12.88 -6.44 20.21
C ARG A 201 -12.04 -6.03 21.41
N LYS A 202 -12.69 -5.84 22.58
CA LYS A 202 -12.02 -5.52 23.84
C LYS A 202 -10.89 -6.50 24.16
N ALA A 203 -11.09 -7.80 23.94
CA ALA A 203 -10.08 -8.83 24.16
C ALA A 203 -8.77 -8.62 23.39
N VAL A 204 -8.82 -7.97 22.22
CA VAL A 204 -7.60 -7.60 21.45
C VAL A 204 -6.98 -6.33 22.00
N LYS A 205 -7.81 -5.34 22.36
CA LYS A 205 -7.36 -4.05 22.87
C LYS A 205 -6.68 -4.15 24.25
N SER A 206 -7.03 -5.17 25.03
CA SER A 206 -6.45 -5.41 26.37
C SER A 206 -5.24 -6.36 26.35
N LEU A 207 -4.76 -6.80 25.18
CA LEU A 207 -3.53 -7.58 25.09
C LEU A 207 -2.30 -6.73 25.38
N PRO A 208 -1.25 -7.29 26.03
CA PRO A 208 0.05 -6.65 26.06
C PRO A 208 0.67 -6.70 24.65
N LEU A 209 0.71 -5.56 23.95
CA LEU A 209 1.05 -5.47 22.53
C LEU A 209 2.43 -4.84 22.28
N THR A 210 3.17 -5.40 21.34
CA THR A 210 4.16 -4.68 20.53
C THR A 210 3.49 -4.35 19.20
N ILE A 211 3.39 -3.07 18.87
CA ILE A 211 2.71 -2.59 17.65
C ILE A 211 3.78 -2.16 16.64
N ILE A 212 3.70 -2.71 15.44
CA ILE A 212 4.49 -2.28 14.28
C ILE A 212 3.59 -1.40 13.45
N GLN A 213 3.84 -0.08 13.55
CA GLN A 213 2.96 1.00 13.12
C GLN A 213 3.46 1.66 11.85
N GLU A 214 2.63 1.76 10.80
CA GLU A 214 2.94 2.60 9.63
C GLU A 214 2.98 4.08 9.98
N SER A 215 3.63 4.89 9.13
CA SER A 215 3.79 6.33 9.36
C SER A 215 3.77 7.17 8.08
N THR A 216 3.17 6.71 7.00
CA THR A 216 3.15 7.41 5.70
C THR A 216 2.72 8.89 5.83
N TYR A 217 1.70 9.17 6.62
CA TYR A 217 1.25 10.53 6.94
C TYR A 217 1.41 10.88 8.43
N GLY A 218 2.50 10.41 9.04
CA GLY A 218 2.80 10.59 10.46
C GLY A 218 3.02 12.04 10.91
N THR A 219 3.01 13.01 10.00
CA THR A 219 3.13 14.46 10.28
C THR A 219 1.97 15.29 9.75
N THR A 220 1.05 14.70 8.97
CA THR A 220 -0.08 15.42 8.36
C THR A 220 -1.34 15.20 9.18
N ASN A 221 -1.99 16.26 9.63
CA ASN A 221 -3.28 16.16 10.34
C ASN A 221 -4.45 16.03 9.36
N SER A 222 -5.58 15.51 9.85
CA SER A 222 -6.77 15.30 9.02
C SER A 222 -7.44 16.60 8.57
N ASP A 223 -7.29 17.70 9.33
CA ASP A 223 -7.79 19.03 8.98
C ASP A 223 -6.94 19.74 7.90
N GLU A 224 -5.76 19.23 7.59
CA GLU A 224 -4.91 19.72 6.49
C GLU A 224 -5.31 19.15 5.12
N VAL A 225 -6.27 18.20 5.08
CA VAL A 225 -6.77 17.62 3.84
C VAL A 225 -7.58 18.63 3.07
N THR A 226 -7.13 18.93 1.84
CA THR A 226 -7.86 19.82 0.94
C THR A 226 -8.82 19.02 0.05
N GLU A 227 -10.10 19.16 0.29
CA GLU A 227 -11.16 18.59 -0.56
C GLU A 227 -11.40 19.52 -1.77
N CYS A 228 -10.62 19.33 -2.82
CA CYS A 228 -10.68 20.18 -4.02
C CYS A 228 -10.99 19.43 -5.32
N PHE A 229 -11.13 18.10 -5.28
CA PHE A 229 -11.34 17.27 -6.48
C PHE A 229 -12.58 17.71 -7.27
N GLU A 230 -13.71 17.80 -6.60
CA GLU A 230 -14.99 18.14 -7.21
C GLU A 230 -14.96 19.53 -7.85
N GLU A 231 -14.47 20.53 -7.11
CA GLU A 231 -14.32 21.90 -7.62
C GLU A 231 -13.41 21.96 -8.83
N ASN A 232 -12.26 21.29 -8.78
CA ASN A 232 -11.28 21.26 -9.85
C ASN A 232 -11.84 20.62 -11.12
N VAL A 233 -12.56 19.49 -10.99
CA VAL A 233 -13.24 18.83 -12.11
C VAL A 233 -14.27 19.75 -12.73
N LEU A 234 -15.19 20.31 -11.93
CA LEU A 234 -16.26 21.16 -12.44
C LEU A 234 -15.73 22.43 -13.09
N LYS A 235 -14.72 23.07 -12.53
CA LYS A 235 -14.07 24.27 -13.09
C LYS A 235 -13.45 23.97 -14.45
N CYS A 236 -12.76 22.83 -14.59
CA CYS A 236 -12.15 22.42 -15.86
C CYS A 236 -13.22 22.14 -16.92
N ILE A 237 -14.27 21.37 -16.60
CA ILE A 237 -15.35 21.02 -17.52
C ILE A 237 -16.10 22.27 -17.98
N ARG A 238 -16.42 23.21 -17.07
CA ARG A 238 -17.08 24.49 -17.42
C ARG A 238 -16.25 25.36 -18.36
N SER A 239 -14.93 25.23 -18.33
CA SER A 239 -14.03 25.94 -19.27
C SER A 239 -13.86 25.23 -20.62
N GLY A 240 -14.53 24.10 -20.84
CA GLY A 240 -14.40 23.26 -22.03
C GLY A 240 -13.09 22.49 -22.10
N GLY A 241 -12.44 22.23 -20.97
CA GLY A 241 -11.17 21.48 -20.89
C GLY A 241 -11.36 19.99 -20.66
N THR A 242 -10.28 19.24 -20.73
CA THR A 242 -10.24 17.81 -20.39
C THR A 242 -9.62 17.61 -19.01
N VAL A 243 -10.27 16.78 -18.18
CA VAL A 243 -9.72 16.35 -16.88
C VAL A 243 -9.03 15.01 -17.04
N VAL A 244 -7.77 14.91 -16.62
CA VAL A 244 -7.03 13.65 -16.61
C VAL A 244 -6.66 13.31 -15.15
N ASN A 245 -7.35 12.33 -14.59
CA ASN A 245 -7.14 11.89 -13.21
C ASN A 245 -6.15 10.72 -13.18
N MET A 246 -5.02 10.88 -12.50
CA MET A 246 -4.02 9.84 -12.26
C MET A 246 -4.43 9.02 -11.05
N ALA A 247 -4.53 7.70 -11.20
CA ALA A 247 -4.98 6.79 -10.16
C ALA A 247 -4.11 5.53 -10.03
N PHE A 248 -3.89 5.07 -8.80
CA PHE A 248 -3.40 3.72 -8.56
C PHE A 248 -4.47 2.70 -8.94
N SER A 249 -4.07 1.57 -9.50
CA SER A 249 -4.96 0.61 -10.15
C SER A 249 -5.99 -0.04 -9.21
N LEU A 250 -5.64 -0.22 -7.95
CA LEU A 250 -6.53 -0.80 -6.92
C LEU A 250 -6.83 0.25 -5.84
N GLY A 251 -8.09 0.38 -5.46
CA GLY A 251 -8.62 1.35 -4.52
C GLY A 251 -8.89 2.69 -5.18
N ARG A 252 -7.87 3.49 -5.45
CA ARG A 252 -7.96 4.86 -5.95
C ARG A 252 -8.72 5.00 -7.28
N PHE A 253 -8.45 4.10 -8.24
CA PHE A 253 -9.13 4.10 -9.53
C PHE A 253 -10.63 3.95 -9.37
N GLN A 254 -11.07 3.05 -8.49
CA GLN A 254 -12.47 2.80 -8.21
C GLN A 254 -13.09 3.93 -7.35
N GLU A 255 -12.34 4.50 -6.41
CA GLU A 255 -12.81 5.63 -5.58
C GLU A 255 -13.12 6.87 -6.43
N ILE A 256 -12.27 7.19 -7.42
CA ILE A 256 -12.51 8.29 -8.35
C ILE A 256 -13.76 8.03 -9.18
N LEU A 257 -13.93 6.81 -9.70
CA LEU A 257 -15.13 6.46 -10.45
C LEU A 257 -16.39 6.60 -9.59
N TYR A 258 -16.33 6.18 -8.33
CA TYR A 258 -17.44 6.34 -7.39
C TYR A 258 -17.73 7.81 -7.07
N LYS A 259 -16.70 8.63 -6.88
CA LYS A 259 -16.86 10.09 -6.68
C LYS A 259 -17.51 10.75 -7.88
N LEU A 260 -17.08 10.42 -9.11
CA LEU A 260 -17.69 10.94 -10.34
C LEU A 260 -19.16 10.52 -10.48
N LYS A 261 -19.48 9.25 -10.14
CA LYS A 261 -20.88 8.79 -10.08
C LYS A 261 -21.68 9.59 -9.05
N THR A 262 -21.17 9.78 -7.85
CA THR A 262 -21.85 10.57 -6.82
C THR A 262 -22.12 11.99 -7.29
N MET A 263 -21.16 12.62 -7.99
CA MET A 263 -21.37 13.96 -8.59
C MET A 263 -22.48 13.96 -9.66
N GLN A 264 -22.67 12.86 -10.41
CA GLN A 264 -23.76 12.69 -11.36
C GLN A 264 -25.10 12.51 -10.62
N ASP A 265 -25.13 11.65 -9.61
CA ASP A 265 -26.35 11.37 -8.82
C ASP A 265 -26.85 12.64 -8.08
N GLU A 266 -25.94 13.51 -7.67
CA GLU A 266 -26.23 14.81 -7.06
C GLU A 266 -26.57 15.92 -8.07
N GLY A 267 -26.55 15.62 -9.38
CA GLY A 267 -26.82 16.58 -10.45
C GLY A 267 -25.75 17.66 -10.65
N LYS A 268 -24.57 17.50 -10.03
CA LYS A 268 -23.43 18.42 -10.15
C LYS A 268 -22.65 18.23 -11.46
N LEU A 269 -22.53 16.99 -11.92
CA LEU A 269 -21.87 16.62 -13.16
C LEU A 269 -22.90 16.07 -14.16
N SER A 270 -23.01 16.70 -15.35
CA SER A 270 -23.89 16.21 -16.41
C SER A 270 -23.47 14.84 -16.93
N THR A 271 -24.44 13.97 -17.20
CA THR A 271 -24.22 12.69 -17.88
C THR A 271 -23.86 12.84 -19.36
N ASP A 272 -23.97 14.05 -19.95
CA ASP A 272 -23.48 14.32 -21.31
C ASP A 272 -21.96 14.43 -21.40
N ILE A 273 -21.28 14.69 -20.28
CA ILE A 273 -19.81 14.75 -20.26
C ILE A 273 -19.25 13.34 -20.27
N PRO A 274 -18.54 12.91 -21.36
CA PRO A 274 -18.00 11.55 -21.45
C PRO A 274 -16.96 11.28 -20.34
N ILE A 275 -17.06 10.11 -19.74
CA ILE A 275 -16.09 9.62 -18.74
C ILE A 275 -15.42 8.38 -19.29
N PHE A 276 -14.09 8.40 -19.35
CA PHE A 276 -13.26 7.33 -19.87
C PHE A 276 -12.39 6.72 -18.77
N ALA A 277 -12.36 5.38 -18.68
CA ALA A 277 -11.51 4.65 -17.76
C ALA A 277 -10.47 3.86 -18.55
N ASP A 278 -9.16 4.17 -18.35
CA ASP A 278 -8.05 3.55 -19.06
C ASP A 278 -6.97 3.05 -18.11
N GLY A 279 -6.66 1.78 -18.24
CA GLY A 279 -5.63 1.10 -17.46
C GLY A 279 -5.98 -0.37 -17.25
N THR A 280 -5.30 -1.24 -17.96
CA THR A 280 -5.62 -2.69 -17.99
C THR A 280 -5.79 -3.30 -16.59
N LEU A 281 -4.88 -2.98 -15.66
CA LEU A 281 -4.94 -3.53 -14.31
C LEU A 281 -6.11 -2.93 -13.51
N GLY A 282 -6.31 -1.59 -13.60
CA GLY A 282 -7.44 -0.92 -12.95
C GLY A 282 -8.79 -1.48 -13.40
N LEU A 283 -8.96 -1.69 -14.70
CA LEU A 283 -10.19 -2.28 -15.27
C LEU A 283 -10.40 -3.73 -14.81
N ARG A 284 -9.32 -4.54 -14.77
CA ARG A 284 -9.39 -5.92 -14.28
C ARG A 284 -9.77 -5.99 -12.80
N TYR A 285 -9.22 -5.11 -11.96
CA TYR A 285 -9.65 -5.00 -10.57
C TYR A 285 -11.11 -4.54 -10.46
N THR A 286 -11.52 -3.53 -11.23
CA THR A 286 -12.90 -3.04 -11.24
C THR A 286 -13.89 -4.16 -11.55
N ALA A 287 -13.56 -5.04 -12.50
CA ALA A 287 -14.41 -6.21 -12.83
C ALA A 287 -14.54 -7.23 -11.67
N LEU A 288 -13.61 -7.25 -10.72
CA LEU A 288 -13.71 -8.13 -9.54
C LEU A 288 -14.61 -7.57 -8.44
N PHE A 289 -14.94 -6.28 -8.46
CA PHE A 289 -15.73 -5.63 -7.40
C PHE A 289 -17.16 -6.18 -7.26
N SER A 290 -17.65 -6.93 -8.24
CA SER A 290 -18.93 -7.68 -8.14
C SER A 290 -18.83 -9.00 -7.37
N LYS A 291 -17.62 -9.44 -6.97
CA LYS A 291 -17.44 -10.69 -6.22
C LYS A 291 -17.86 -10.51 -4.76
N GLU A 292 -18.67 -11.44 -4.28
CA GLU A 292 -19.19 -11.43 -2.89
C GLU A 292 -18.08 -11.49 -1.85
N GLU A 293 -17.00 -12.22 -2.14
CA GLU A 293 -15.86 -12.39 -1.23
C GLU A 293 -15.09 -11.09 -0.94
N LEU A 294 -15.29 -10.04 -1.74
CA LEU A 294 -14.72 -8.71 -1.48
C LEU A 294 -15.51 -7.92 -0.42
N GLU A 295 -16.71 -8.37 -0.06
CA GLU A 295 -17.57 -7.79 0.98
C GLU A 295 -17.83 -6.28 0.82
N ILE A 296 -18.13 -5.86 -0.41
CA ILE A 296 -18.46 -4.46 -0.72
C ILE A 296 -19.83 -4.12 -0.16
N LYS A 297 -19.98 -2.91 0.37
CA LYS A 297 -21.25 -2.38 0.87
C LYS A 297 -22.32 -2.38 -0.26
N PRO A 298 -23.57 -2.74 0.03
CA PRO A 298 -24.64 -2.72 -0.97
C PRO A 298 -24.77 -1.38 -1.73
N GLU A 299 -24.62 -0.25 -1.02
CA GLU A 299 -24.68 1.09 -1.61
C GLU A 299 -23.49 1.40 -2.54
N ALA A 300 -22.38 0.70 -2.38
CA ALA A 300 -21.18 0.90 -3.18
C ALA A 300 -21.00 -0.11 -4.32
N VAL A 301 -21.89 -1.09 -4.49
CA VAL A 301 -21.81 -2.07 -5.59
C VAL A 301 -21.97 -1.40 -6.95
N ASN A 302 -22.85 -0.42 -7.06
CA ASN A 302 -23.10 0.35 -8.30
C ASN A 302 -22.29 1.65 -8.31
N PHE A 303 -20.97 1.55 -8.22
CA PHE A 303 -20.09 2.72 -8.12
C PHE A 303 -19.65 3.32 -9.47
N LEU A 304 -20.05 2.74 -10.58
CA LEU A 304 -19.63 3.20 -11.90
C LEU A 304 -20.53 4.35 -12.41
N PRO A 305 -19.95 5.42 -12.97
CA PRO A 305 -20.70 6.47 -13.66
C PRO A 305 -21.61 5.92 -14.77
N GLN A 306 -22.75 6.55 -15.02
CA GLN A 306 -23.76 6.06 -15.96
C GLN A 306 -23.25 6.00 -17.41
N ASN A 307 -22.43 6.97 -17.82
CA ASN A 307 -21.87 7.13 -19.16
C ASN A 307 -20.39 6.75 -19.24
N LEU A 308 -19.94 5.84 -18.38
CA LEU A 308 -18.56 5.37 -18.35
C LEU A 308 -18.23 4.52 -19.59
N CYS A 309 -17.15 4.90 -20.28
CA CYS A 309 -16.59 4.14 -21.40
C CYS A 309 -15.24 3.53 -21.00
N PHE A 310 -15.09 2.22 -21.17
CA PHE A 310 -13.82 1.53 -20.97
C PHE A 310 -12.93 1.70 -22.19
N VAL A 311 -11.68 2.10 -21.94
CA VAL A 311 -10.70 2.35 -23.01
C VAL A 311 -9.86 1.12 -23.28
N ASN A 312 -9.64 0.85 -24.54
CA ASN A 312 -8.70 -0.15 -25.05
C ASN A 312 -7.69 0.50 -26.01
N LYS A 313 -6.81 -0.28 -26.62
CA LYS A 313 -5.81 0.25 -27.55
C LYS A 313 -6.42 0.84 -28.84
N GLU A 314 -7.57 0.32 -29.25
CA GLU A 314 -8.21 0.66 -30.52
C GLU A 314 -8.91 2.03 -30.44
N ASN A 315 -9.67 2.30 -29.37
CA ASN A 315 -10.39 3.56 -29.20
C ASN A 315 -9.59 4.68 -28.52
N ARG A 316 -8.42 4.39 -27.94
CA ARG A 316 -7.60 5.41 -27.26
C ARG A 316 -7.17 6.54 -28.17
N THR A 317 -6.79 6.24 -29.41
CA THR A 317 -6.38 7.28 -30.38
C THR A 317 -7.49 8.26 -30.66
N GLU A 318 -8.70 7.79 -30.91
CA GLU A 318 -9.89 8.62 -31.12
C GLU A 318 -10.17 9.54 -29.91
N ILE A 319 -10.06 9.00 -28.69
CA ILE A 319 -10.24 9.77 -27.44
C ILE A 319 -9.17 10.87 -27.30
N LEU A 320 -7.92 10.59 -27.67
CA LEU A 320 -6.81 11.55 -27.63
C LEU A 320 -6.99 12.66 -28.69
N GLU A 321 -7.56 12.34 -29.84
CA GLU A 321 -7.78 13.29 -30.95
C GLU A 321 -9.03 14.15 -30.77
N SER A 322 -10.04 13.67 -30.07
CA SER A 322 -11.27 14.41 -29.80
C SER A 322 -11.01 15.69 -29.00
N GLU A 323 -11.56 16.80 -29.44
CA GLU A 323 -11.48 18.13 -28.81
C GLU A 323 -12.62 18.37 -27.79
N GLU A 324 -13.57 17.45 -27.67
CA GLU A 324 -14.69 17.55 -26.73
C GLU A 324 -14.18 17.52 -25.28
N SER A 325 -14.88 18.27 -24.43
CA SER A 325 -14.65 18.24 -22.98
C SER A 325 -14.97 16.84 -22.42
N LYS A 326 -14.08 16.27 -21.63
CA LYS A 326 -14.19 14.90 -21.12
C LYS A 326 -13.44 14.71 -19.83
N ILE A 327 -13.74 13.61 -19.15
CA ILE A 327 -13.02 13.17 -17.95
C ILE A 327 -12.34 11.82 -18.23
N ILE A 328 -11.07 11.71 -17.93
CA ILE A 328 -10.26 10.51 -18.10
C ILE A 328 -9.76 10.08 -16.74
N VAL A 329 -9.99 8.85 -16.35
CA VAL A 329 -9.40 8.20 -15.17
C VAL A 329 -8.41 7.16 -15.67
N THR A 330 -7.12 7.33 -15.34
CA THR A 330 -6.07 6.50 -15.93
C THR A 330 -5.04 6.03 -14.91
N THR A 331 -4.39 4.90 -15.20
CA THR A 331 -3.23 4.39 -14.46
C THR A 331 -1.93 4.70 -15.22
N SER A 332 -0.80 4.96 -14.60
CA SER A 332 -0.47 4.80 -13.18
C SER A 332 -0.73 6.08 -12.36
N GLY A 333 -0.89 5.92 -11.06
CA GLY A 333 -1.09 7.06 -10.13
C GLY A 333 0.05 8.08 -10.11
N MET A 334 1.28 7.67 -10.41
CA MET A 334 2.47 8.55 -10.51
C MET A 334 2.70 9.11 -11.93
N GLY A 335 1.84 8.78 -12.90
CA GLY A 335 1.91 9.27 -14.28
C GLY A 335 3.05 8.67 -15.14
N THR A 336 3.89 7.81 -14.61
CA THR A 336 5.14 7.36 -15.26
C THR A 336 4.95 6.17 -16.21
N TYR A 337 4.02 5.28 -15.91
CA TYR A 337 3.80 4.02 -16.61
C TYR A 337 2.38 3.90 -17.16
N GLY A 338 2.14 2.85 -17.94
CA GLY A 338 0.83 2.57 -18.52
C GLY A 338 0.39 3.61 -19.57
N PRO A 339 -0.92 3.88 -19.68
CA PRO A 339 -1.46 4.88 -20.63
C PRO A 339 -1.27 6.33 -20.18
N ALA A 340 -1.03 6.59 -18.88
CA ALA A 340 -0.93 7.93 -18.31
C ALA A 340 -0.01 8.91 -19.07
N PRO A 341 1.24 8.55 -19.46
CA PRO A 341 2.11 9.47 -20.21
C PRO A 341 1.50 9.97 -21.52
N GLN A 342 0.68 9.16 -22.22
CA GLN A 342 0.04 9.54 -23.47
C GLN A 342 -1.00 10.64 -23.26
N TYR A 343 -1.79 10.53 -22.19
CA TYR A 343 -2.76 11.55 -21.83
C TYR A 343 -2.07 12.81 -21.31
N ILE A 344 -1.05 12.66 -20.46
CA ILE A 344 -0.32 13.83 -19.94
C ILE A 344 0.32 14.62 -21.08
N ILE A 345 1.06 13.99 -22.01
CA ILE A 345 1.74 14.69 -23.14
C ILE A 345 0.73 15.38 -24.08
N ARG A 346 -0.47 14.80 -24.24
CA ARG A 346 -1.54 15.38 -25.07
C ARG A 346 -2.11 16.63 -24.41
N TYR A 347 -2.49 16.57 -23.14
CA TYR A 347 -3.26 17.60 -22.46
C TYR A 347 -2.42 18.62 -21.69
N ILE A 348 -1.12 18.35 -21.37
CA ILE A 348 -0.25 19.29 -20.67
C ILE A 348 -0.06 20.62 -21.42
N LYS A 349 -0.26 20.63 -22.73
CA LYS A 349 -0.12 21.79 -23.63
C LYS A 349 -1.37 22.69 -23.66
N ASP A 350 -2.50 22.21 -23.14
CA ASP A 350 -3.77 22.91 -23.19
C ASP A 350 -4.09 23.58 -21.85
N LYS A 351 -4.12 24.91 -21.82
CA LYS A 351 -4.37 25.72 -20.62
C LYS A 351 -5.78 25.52 -20.01
N LYS A 352 -6.75 24.97 -20.77
CA LYS A 352 -8.09 24.66 -20.27
C LYS A 352 -8.12 23.33 -19.52
N SER A 353 -7.19 22.43 -19.85
CA SER A 353 -7.14 21.07 -19.29
C SER A 353 -6.55 21.02 -17.89
N LEU A 354 -6.90 19.97 -17.16
CA LEU A 354 -6.46 19.66 -15.81
C LEU A 354 -5.81 18.29 -15.80
N ILE A 355 -4.60 18.21 -15.24
CA ILE A 355 -3.96 16.95 -14.87
C ILE A 355 -3.99 16.88 -13.34
N GLN A 356 -4.68 15.89 -12.79
CA GLN A 356 -4.91 15.77 -11.36
C GLN A 356 -4.32 14.47 -10.81
N PHE A 357 -3.39 14.62 -9.87
CA PHE A 357 -2.82 13.53 -9.11
C PHE A 357 -3.63 13.35 -7.82
N THR A 358 -4.07 12.14 -7.55
CA THR A 358 -4.99 11.83 -6.45
C THR A 358 -4.35 11.02 -5.33
N GLY A 359 -3.02 10.96 -5.30
CA GLY A 359 -2.27 10.23 -4.30
C GLY A 359 -0.83 10.71 -4.20
N PHE A 360 -0.07 10.08 -3.32
CA PHE A 360 1.34 10.35 -3.12
C PHE A 360 2.15 10.10 -4.41
N THR A 361 3.11 10.96 -4.68
CA THR A 361 4.03 10.83 -5.82
C THR A 361 5.45 10.79 -5.31
N THR A 362 6.08 9.63 -5.42
CA THR A 362 7.47 9.39 -5.00
C THR A 362 8.44 10.25 -5.81
N ASP A 363 9.50 10.72 -5.17
CA ASP A 363 10.55 11.50 -5.82
C ASP A 363 11.15 10.81 -7.03
N GLY A 364 11.49 11.61 -8.06
CA GLY A 364 11.99 11.11 -9.35
C GLY A 364 10.92 10.62 -10.33
N THR A 365 9.65 10.49 -9.91
CA THR A 365 8.53 10.14 -10.80
C THR A 365 8.09 11.33 -11.66
N LEU A 366 7.28 11.06 -12.71
CA LEU A 366 6.72 12.15 -13.52
C LEU A 366 5.82 13.05 -12.67
N GLY A 367 5.01 12.47 -11.78
CA GLY A 367 4.14 13.23 -10.87
C GLY A 367 4.94 14.20 -10.00
N SER A 368 5.99 13.76 -9.31
CA SER A 368 6.80 14.65 -8.46
C SER A 368 7.45 15.79 -9.26
N ARG A 369 7.92 15.54 -10.49
CA ARG A 369 8.48 16.59 -11.37
C ARG A 369 7.43 17.60 -11.83
N LEU A 370 6.21 17.14 -12.16
CA LEU A 370 5.13 18.04 -12.57
C LEU A 370 4.60 18.88 -11.41
N LYS A 371 4.76 18.41 -10.15
CA LYS A 371 4.38 19.13 -8.94
C LYS A 371 5.12 20.47 -8.79
N ILE A 372 6.39 20.50 -9.16
CA ILE A 372 7.25 21.68 -9.03
C ILE A 372 7.32 22.52 -10.32
N ALA A 373 6.90 21.97 -11.46
CA ALA A 373 6.96 22.65 -12.75
C ALA A 373 5.99 23.85 -12.80
N GLN A 374 6.44 24.97 -13.32
CA GLN A 374 5.67 26.20 -13.50
C GLN A 374 5.06 26.26 -14.92
N ASP A 375 4.07 27.16 -15.11
CA ASP A 375 3.53 27.44 -16.43
C ASP A 375 4.61 28.03 -17.35
N GLY A 376 4.74 27.43 -18.54
CA GLY A 376 5.80 27.78 -19.50
C GLY A 376 7.03 26.89 -19.43
N ASP A 377 7.19 26.07 -18.39
CA ASP A 377 8.33 25.17 -18.27
C ASP A 377 8.29 24.07 -19.34
N VAL A 378 9.49 23.68 -19.76
CA VAL A 378 9.69 22.55 -20.66
C VAL A 378 9.76 21.26 -19.84
N VAL A 379 8.83 20.33 -20.08
CA VAL A 379 8.73 19.06 -19.37
C VAL A 379 8.95 17.88 -20.32
N THR A 380 9.63 16.84 -19.84
CA THR A 380 9.83 15.59 -20.61
C THR A 380 8.91 14.50 -20.07
N ILE A 381 8.08 13.94 -20.95
CA ILE A 381 7.03 12.96 -20.64
C ILE A 381 7.15 11.79 -21.61
N GLY A 382 7.50 10.59 -21.16
CA GLY A 382 7.64 9.41 -22.02
C GLY A 382 8.65 9.58 -23.15
N GLY A 383 9.71 10.39 -22.95
CA GLY A 383 10.72 10.72 -23.98
C GLY A 383 10.32 11.86 -24.93
N MET A 384 9.10 12.38 -24.84
CA MET A 384 8.63 13.54 -25.60
C MET A 384 8.70 14.82 -24.78
N VAL A 385 8.93 15.95 -25.45
CA VAL A 385 9.05 17.27 -24.83
C VAL A 385 7.79 18.10 -25.07
N ALA A 386 7.33 18.80 -24.05
CA ALA A 386 6.18 19.70 -24.13
C ALA A 386 6.37 20.92 -23.24
N ILE A 387 5.69 22.03 -23.58
CA ILE A 387 5.56 23.20 -22.71
C ILE A 387 4.33 23.00 -21.81
N LYS A 388 4.52 23.07 -20.49
CA LYS A 388 3.43 23.02 -19.52
C LYS A 388 2.55 24.26 -19.62
N LYS A 389 1.26 24.07 -19.88
CA LYS A 389 0.22 25.10 -19.90
C LYS A 389 -1.03 24.68 -19.13
N ALA A 390 -1.25 23.36 -18.98
CA ALA A 390 -2.37 22.83 -18.20
C ALA A 390 -2.18 23.08 -16.71
N ARG A 391 -3.28 23.20 -15.99
CA ARG A 391 -3.23 23.11 -14.53
C ARG A 391 -2.80 21.71 -14.12
N VAL A 392 -1.92 21.65 -13.12
CA VAL A 392 -1.53 20.39 -12.47
C VAL A 392 -1.87 20.53 -11.00
N GLU A 393 -2.77 19.68 -10.52
CA GLU A 393 -3.29 19.73 -9.15
C GLU A 393 -3.04 18.41 -8.43
N TYR A 394 -2.96 18.52 -7.10
CA TYR A 394 -2.74 17.39 -6.20
C TYR A 394 -3.82 17.42 -5.13
N THR A 395 -4.53 16.32 -4.95
CA THR A 395 -5.50 16.20 -3.87
C THR A 395 -5.12 15.07 -2.92
N THR A 396 -5.33 15.31 -1.63
CA THR A 396 -5.09 14.34 -0.55
C THR A 396 -6.38 13.78 0.03
N GLU A 397 -7.56 14.21 -0.47
CA GLU A 397 -8.87 13.78 0.04
C GLU A 397 -9.15 12.28 -0.13
N PHE A 398 -8.51 11.66 -1.11
CA PHE A 398 -8.62 10.22 -1.34
C PHE A 398 -7.51 9.41 -0.63
N SER A 399 -6.87 9.93 0.39
CA SER A 399 -5.79 9.20 1.06
C SER A 399 -6.29 7.86 1.60
N ALA A 400 -5.62 6.79 1.21
CA ALA A 400 -5.87 5.44 1.72
C ALA A 400 -5.19 5.19 3.07
N HIS A 401 -4.36 6.12 3.57
CA HIS A 401 -3.68 6.04 4.85
C HIS A 401 -4.33 6.98 5.87
N ALA A 402 -4.35 6.55 7.11
CA ALA A 402 -4.73 7.39 8.24
C ALA A 402 -3.81 8.60 8.36
N LYS A 403 -4.33 9.71 8.86
CA LYS A 403 -3.56 10.90 9.21
C LYS A 403 -3.02 10.77 10.64
N VAL A 404 -2.08 11.62 11.01
CA VAL A 404 -1.35 11.49 12.28
C VAL A 404 -2.28 11.53 13.50
N ASP A 405 -3.29 12.40 13.50
CA ASP A 405 -4.32 12.46 14.55
C ASP A 405 -5.16 11.17 14.59
N GLU A 406 -5.56 10.63 13.44
CA GLU A 406 -6.25 9.34 13.34
C GLU A 406 -5.35 8.17 13.79
N MET A 407 -4.03 8.23 13.51
CA MET A 407 -3.04 7.25 13.99
C MET A 407 -2.90 7.28 15.51
N ILE A 408 -2.85 8.47 16.11
CA ILE A 408 -2.80 8.64 17.55
C ILE A 408 -4.07 8.09 18.20
N GLU A 409 -5.26 8.43 17.67
CA GLU A 409 -6.52 7.87 18.14
C GLU A 409 -6.56 6.33 18.07
N PHE A 410 -6.05 5.76 16.96
CA PHE A 410 -5.92 4.31 16.82
C PHE A 410 -5.04 3.70 17.90
N LEU A 411 -3.91 4.29 18.21
CA LEU A 411 -2.99 3.80 19.25
C LEU A 411 -3.58 3.95 20.67
N GLN A 412 -4.30 5.02 20.94
CA GLN A 412 -4.91 5.29 22.25
C GLN A 412 -6.02 4.29 22.63
N GLN A 413 -6.56 3.52 21.66
CA GLN A 413 -7.58 2.52 21.99
C GLN A 413 -7.05 1.29 22.72
N PHE A 414 -5.72 1.06 22.77
CA PHE A 414 -5.09 -0.12 23.38
C PHE A 414 -4.71 0.16 24.83
N GLU A 415 -5.07 -0.79 25.72
CA GLU A 415 -4.91 -0.62 27.17
C GLU A 415 -3.48 -0.91 27.64
N ASP A 416 -2.73 -1.78 26.96
CA ASP A 416 -1.40 -2.24 27.37
C ASP A 416 -0.41 -2.30 26.19
N ILE A 417 0.20 -1.16 25.84
CA ILE A 417 1.23 -1.08 24.82
C ILE A 417 2.60 -1.23 25.45
N LYS A 418 3.31 -2.29 25.09
CA LYS A 418 4.67 -2.59 25.59
C LYS A 418 5.76 -1.87 24.78
N LEU A 419 5.53 -1.72 23.48
CA LEU A 419 6.46 -1.09 22.55
C LEU A 419 5.70 -0.67 21.28
N ILE A 420 6.00 0.50 20.73
CA ILE A 420 5.60 0.92 19.38
C ILE A 420 6.86 0.97 18.52
N LEU A 421 6.85 0.26 17.41
CA LEU A 421 7.91 0.27 16.41
C LEU A 421 7.36 0.94 15.15
N ILE A 422 7.85 2.16 14.87
CA ILE A 422 7.43 2.96 13.72
C ILE A 422 8.12 2.44 12.46
N ASN A 423 7.33 2.23 11.43
CA ASN A 423 7.74 1.66 10.15
C ASN A 423 7.06 2.40 8.98
N HIS A 424 7.38 2.06 7.73
CA HIS A 424 6.67 2.49 6.52
C HIS A 424 6.42 4.00 6.47
N GLY A 425 7.51 4.77 6.31
CA GLY A 425 7.49 6.23 6.22
C GLY A 425 8.89 6.78 5.98
N GLU A 426 8.96 8.01 5.51
CA GLU A 426 10.23 8.74 5.38
C GLU A 426 10.90 8.91 6.75
N THR A 427 12.22 8.93 6.78
CA THR A 427 12.97 8.98 8.04
C THR A 427 12.57 10.18 8.91
N SER A 428 12.45 11.37 8.33
CA SER A 428 12.02 12.59 9.03
C SER A 428 10.61 12.48 9.60
N VAL A 429 9.70 11.86 8.85
CA VAL A 429 8.31 11.62 9.28
C VAL A 429 8.26 10.65 10.46
N LYS A 430 9.03 9.55 10.40
CA LYS A 430 9.12 8.58 11.52
C LYS A 430 9.63 9.23 12.80
N GLU A 431 10.65 10.09 12.70
CA GLU A 431 11.23 10.80 13.84
C GLU A 431 10.25 11.78 14.48
N GLU A 432 9.52 12.53 13.68
CA GLU A 432 8.51 13.48 14.18
C GLU A 432 7.31 12.75 14.80
N PHE A 433 6.85 11.70 14.14
CA PHE A 433 5.75 10.86 14.65
C PHE A 433 6.12 10.19 15.99
N ALA A 434 7.38 9.73 16.13
CA ALA A 434 7.87 9.18 17.41
C ALA A 434 7.74 10.18 18.56
N LYS A 435 8.06 11.44 18.34
CA LYS A 435 7.93 12.51 19.36
C LYS A 435 6.47 12.72 19.74
N ARG A 436 5.58 12.72 18.74
CA ARG A 436 4.14 12.90 18.98
C ARG A 436 3.54 11.72 19.74
N ILE A 437 3.91 10.47 19.38
CA ILE A 437 3.48 9.27 20.13
C ILE A 437 3.91 9.36 21.60
N LEU A 438 5.14 9.76 21.90
CA LEU A 438 5.64 9.88 23.26
C LEU A 438 4.89 10.92 24.10
N GLN A 439 4.30 11.93 23.44
CA GLN A 439 3.53 13.00 24.11
C GLN A 439 2.06 12.60 24.31
N GLU A 440 1.45 11.93 23.35
CA GLU A 440 -0.01 11.77 23.29
C GLU A 440 -0.50 10.33 23.55
N VAL A 441 0.37 9.33 23.41
CA VAL A 441 0.01 7.91 23.65
C VAL A 441 0.60 7.45 24.97
N ASN A 442 -0.17 6.67 25.74
CA ASN A 442 0.30 6.08 26.99
C ASN A 442 1.29 4.92 26.72
N SER A 443 2.41 5.22 26.06
CA SER A 443 3.51 4.29 25.81
C SER A 443 4.84 4.96 26.13
N LYS A 444 5.70 4.28 26.89
CA LYS A 444 7.03 4.79 27.26
C LYS A 444 8.13 4.30 26.31
N ASN A 445 7.82 3.35 25.43
CA ASN A 445 8.79 2.71 24.56
C ASN A 445 8.36 2.91 23.11
N VAL A 446 9.12 3.72 22.38
CA VAL A 446 8.96 3.95 20.94
C VAL A 446 10.31 3.72 20.26
N GLY A 447 10.31 2.98 19.17
CA GLY A 447 11.49 2.76 18.33
C GLY A 447 11.18 2.98 16.87
N ILE A 448 12.21 3.22 16.07
CA ILE A 448 12.10 3.40 14.61
C ILE A 448 12.74 2.18 13.95
N LEU A 449 11.93 1.42 13.22
CA LEU A 449 12.40 0.30 12.42
C LEU A 449 13.14 0.79 11.18
N ASN A 450 14.28 0.21 10.92
CA ASN A 450 15.06 0.34 9.70
C ASN A 450 15.97 -0.89 9.50
N ARG A 451 16.78 -0.89 8.44
CA ARG A 451 17.68 -2.00 8.13
C ARG A 451 18.88 -2.14 9.07
N GLU A 452 19.19 -1.10 9.86
CA GLU A 452 20.41 -1.03 10.67
C GLU A 452 20.23 -1.60 12.07
N TYR A 453 18.99 -1.72 12.53
CA TYR A 453 18.67 -2.12 13.88
C TYR A 453 17.70 -3.29 13.95
N LEU A 454 17.95 -4.15 14.94
CA LEU A 454 17.11 -5.25 15.35
C LEU A 454 16.58 -4.95 16.75
N TYR A 455 15.28 -5.04 16.94
CA TYR A 455 14.60 -4.82 18.21
C TYR A 455 14.27 -6.15 18.87
N ARG A 456 14.78 -6.37 20.07
CA ARG A 456 14.49 -7.55 20.89
C ARG A 456 13.35 -7.26 21.85
N VAL A 457 12.32 -8.10 21.81
CA VAL A 457 11.10 -7.98 22.61
C VAL A 457 10.82 -9.31 23.29
N GLY A 458 10.58 -9.26 24.61
CA GLY A 458 10.18 -10.42 25.40
C GLY A 458 8.71 -10.34 25.82
N PRO A 459 8.23 -11.34 26.60
CA PRO A 459 6.87 -11.37 27.11
C PRO A 459 6.48 -10.14 27.97
N TYR A 460 7.50 -9.45 28.51
CA TYR A 460 7.31 -8.28 29.38
C TYR A 460 7.57 -6.94 28.66
N GLY A 461 7.82 -6.97 27.37
CA GLY A 461 8.04 -5.80 26.53
C GLY A 461 9.47 -5.70 25.99
N PHE A 462 9.88 -4.46 25.67
CA PHE A 462 11.18 -4.15 25.08
C PHE A 462 12.34 -4.60 25.96
N ILE A 463 13.33 -5.25 25.37
CA ILE A 463 14.57 -5.70 26.04
C ILE A 463 15.75 -4.83 25.60
N LYS A 464 16.04 -4.76 24.31
CA LYS A 464 17.17 -3.99 23.76
C LYS A 464 17.09 -3.82 22.25
N THR A 465 17.85 -2.84 21.75
CA THR A 465 18.18 -2.67 20.34
C THR A 465 19.59 -3.16 20.06
N MET A 466 19.81 -3.74 18.90
CA MET A 466 21.12 -4.21 18.45
C MET A 466 21.35 -3.73 17.02
N SER A 467 22.59 -3.28 16.72
CA SER A 467 22.96 -2.98 15.33
C SER A 467 23.03 -4.28 14.53
N THR A 468 22.44 -4.25 13.33
CA THR A 468 22.59 -5.31 12.35
C THR A 468 23.82 -5.02 11.51
N LYS A 469 24.80 -5.92 11.53
CA LYS A 469 25.86 -5.91 10.53
C LYS A 469 25.38 -6.83 9.40
N PHE A 470 24.77 -6.25 8.36
CA PHE A 470 24.69 -6.94 7.09
C PHE A 470 26.03 -6.72 6.36
N GLU A 471 26.80 -7.77 6.23
CA GLU A 471 27.95 -7.83 5.32
C GLU A 471 27.48 -7.90 3.87
#